data_6a0474de14144c54b4e5491709166d99
#
_entry.id   6a0474de14144c54b4e5491709166d99
#
_cell.length_a   1.000
_cell.length_b   1.000
_cell.length_c   1.000
_cell.angle_alpha   90.00
_cell.angle_beta   90.00
_cell.angle_gamma   90.00
#
_symmetry.space_group_name_H-M   'P 1'
#
loop_
_entity.id
_entity.type
_entity.pdbx_description
1 polymer ?
#
loop_
_entity_poly.entity_id
_entity_poly.type
_entity_poly.pdbx_seq_one_letter_code
_entity_poly.pdbx_strand_id
1 'polypeptide(L)'
;MRNSFRVVAFFLYNSCLAIFLTYGLFFTRIAGEFSASPVWTTLVYATFAILYGLSSLFMGALSDWFGPSKAILLGGALMGVGLISSSLAPSLPVLVLTYGVVGGAGTGSMWPTTSYAVFDKFSKESVRSVTGIVSAGTAFGSVFFAPLEAYLISTIQWRATFQVLGAIVLTFALVAAIATRGTRARNALVLRQALQNARSARFGSLYTYYALGNAFSRSLVMVFIVPLLESTGASILLGSIALSAIGFGSILGRFTTSIKLFSEEQISGLSFLTQGVSIFFLLYARGWVSVVALSLIFGVGYGGYIPEFALLVRKYFGMAEYGSIFGLLLTSYALGAFTGPILEGYALQESGAFTLGFYAAGIVSCLVGVHQIISFTSNRRGTRSGNSKSHAE
;
A
#
# COMPACT_ATOMS: atom_id res chain seq x y z
N MET A 1 -26.25 -9.76 12.62
CA MET A 1 -25.25 -9.47 13.68
C MET A 1 -23.87 -10.12 13.42
N ARG A 2 -23.74 -11.44 13.25
CA ARG A 2 -22.42 -12.11 13.10
C ARG A 2 -21.63 -11.67 11.85
N ASN A 3 -22.27 -11.41 10.73
CA ASN A 3 -21.60 -10.97 9.50
C ASN A 3 -21.15 -9.50 9.57
N SER A 4 -21.96 -8.61 10.14
CA SER A 4 -21.60 -7.20 10.35
C SER A 4 -20.38 -7.08 11.29
N PHE A 5 -20.33 -7.86 12.36
CA PHE A 5 -19.19 -7.92 13.26
C PHE A 5 -17.90 -8.33 12.53
N ARG A 6 -17.97 -9.34 11.64
CA ARG A 6 -16.82 -9.78 10.84
C ARG A 6 -16.31 -8.68 9.91
N VAL A 7 -17.21 -8.00 9.21
CA VAL A 7 -16.84 -6.90 8.30
C VAL A 7 -16.11 -5.80 9.05
N VAL A 8 -16.67 -5.37 10.19
CA VAL A 8 -16.05 -4.34 11.03
C VAL A 8 -14.68 -4.79 11.56
N ALA A 9 -14.57 -6.03 12.05
CA ALA A 9 -13.33 -6.58 12.58
C ALA A 9 -12.21 -6.61 11.50
N PHE A 10 -12.53 -7.06 10.29
CA PHE A 10 -11.56 -7.10 9.19
C PHE A 10 -11.21 -5.70 8.68
N PHE A 11 -12.17 -4.80 8.62
CA PHE A 11 -11.96 -3.40 8.28
C PHE A 11 -10.99 -2.72 9.26
N LEU A 12 -11.22 -2.86 10.57
CA LEU A 12 -10.36 -2.31 11.61
C LEU A 12 -8.95 -2.91 11.55
N TYR A 13 -8.83 -4.21 11.36
CA TYR A 13 -7.51 -4.84 11.23
C TYR A 13 -6.75 -4.32 10.00
N ASN A 14 -7.41 -4.21 8.84
CA ASN A 14 -6.78 -3.65 7.64
C ASN A 14 -6.45 -2.16 7.78
N SER A 15 -7.19 -1.41 8.60
CA SER A 15 -6.87 0.01 8.83
C SER A 15 -5.51 0.21 9.54
N CYS A 16 -5.05 -0.76 10.32
CA CYS A 16 -3.75 -0.71 10.98
C CYS A 16 -2.56 -0.66 10.00
N LEU A 17 -2.72 -1.06 8.73
CA LEU A 17 -1.67 -0.89 7.73
C LEU A 17 -1.28 0.57 7.57
N ALA A 18 -2.22 1.48 7.75
CA ALA A 18 -1.97 2.91 7.61
C ALA A 18 -0.93 3.42 8.62
N ILE A 19 -0.88 2.88 9.84
CA ILE A 19 0.11 3.21 10.87
C ILE A 19 1.55 3.10 10.34
N PHE A 20 1.81 2.12 9.50
CA PHE A 20 3.13 1.95 8.88
C PHE A 20 3.29 2.83 7.63
N LEU A 21 2.21 3.12 6.92
CA LEU A 21 2.24 3.97 5.73
C LEU A 21 2.40 5.45 6.07
N THR A 22 2.06 5.87 7.29
CA THR A 22 2.19 7.23 7.81
C THR A 22 3.55 7.49 8.49
N TYR A 23 4.55 6.63 8.28
CA TYR A 23 5.90 6.76 8.84
C TYR A 23 6.52 8.16 8.69
N GLY A 24 6.15 8.89 7.64
CA GLY A 24 6.60 10.26 7.42
C GLY A 24 6.36 11.23 8.61
N LEU A 25 5.34 10.98 9.44
CA LEU A 25 5.07 11.76 10.67
C LEU A 25 6.14 11.58 11.75
N PHE A 26 6.78 10.41 11.74
CA PHE A 26 7.83 10.06 12.71
C PHE A 26 9.24 10.41 12.22
N PHE A 27 9.41 10.63 10.91
CA PHE A 27 10.70 10.73 10.24
C PHE A 27 11.63 11.75 10.88
N THR A 28 11.20 13.00 10.99
CA THR A 28 12.03 14.10 11.53
C THR A 28 12.35 13.93 13.01
N ARG A 29 11.44 13.31 13.78
CA ARG A 29 11.63 13.04 15.22
C ARG A 29 12.66 11.95 15.44
N ILE A 30 12.58 10.86 14.64
CA ILE A 30 13.54 9.77 14.67
C ILE A 30 14.92 10.26 14.21
N ALA A 31 14.97 11.01 13.09
CA ALA A 31 16.22 11.58 12.58
C ALA A 31 16.89 12.47 13.61
N GLY A 32 16.13 13.34 14.27
CA GLY A 32 16.65 14.26 15.30
C GLY A 32 17.15 13.54 16.54
N GLU A 33 16.40 12.57 17.07
CA GLU A 33 16.77 11.86 18.29
C GLU A 33 18.03 11.00 18.13
N PHE A 34 18.15 10.32 17.00
CA PHE A 34 19.33 9.48 16.73
C PHE A 34 20.46 10.19 15.98
N SER A 35 20.32 11.50 15.72
CA SER A 35 21.24 12.28 14.87
C SER A 35 21.57 11.55 13.55
N ALA A 36 20.52 10.93 12.98
CA ALA A 36 20.65 10.04 11.84
C ALA A 36 20.50 10.79 10.51
N SER A 37 21.30 10.38 9.52
CA SER A 37 21.15 10.92 8.17
C SER A 37 19.80 10.50 7.54
N PRO A 38 19.31 11.23 6.52
CA PRO A 38 18.07 10.90 5.82
C PRO A 38 18.04 9.46 5.29
N VAL A 39 19.14 8.94 4.74
CA VAL A 39 19.23 7.56 4.24
C VAL A 39 19.01 6.55 5.37
N TRP A 40 19.70 6.70 6.49
CA TRP A 40 19.58 5.79 7.63
C TRP A 40 18.17 5.83 8.24
N THR A 41 17.58 7.02 8.35
CA THR A 41 16.21 7.16 8.84
C THR A 41 15.21 6.51 7.87
N THR A 42 15.41 6.66 6.56
CA THR A 42 14.58 6.03 5.54
C THR A 42 14.68 4.50 5.55
N LEU A 43 15.83 3.95 5.94
CA LEU A 43 16.07 2.50 5.98
C LEU A 43 15.07 1.79 6.92
N VAL A 44 14.57 2.47 7.96
CA VAL A 44 13.52 1.93 8.85
C VAL A 44 12.26 1.56 8.06
N TYR A 45 11.76 2.50 7.24
CA TYR A 45 10.58 2.25 6.39
C TYR A 45 10.90 1.32 5.22
N ALA A 46 12.05 1.46 4.60
CA ALA A 46 12.45 0.64 3.45
C ALA A 46 12.54 -0.85 3.84
N THR A 47 13.09 -1.15 5.02
CA THR A 47 13.11 -2.50 5.58
C THR A 47 11.71 -3.02 5.86
N PHE A 48 10.84 -2.18 6.44
CA PHE A 48 9.43 -2.51 6.61
C PHE A 48 8.78 -2.89 5.26
N ALA A 49 9.00 -2.10 4.21
CA ALA A 49 8.39 -2.31 2.90
C ALA A 49 8.82 -3.64 2.25
N ILE A 50 10.10 -4.01 2.36
CA ILE A 50 10.60 -5.31 1.89
C ILE A 50 9.91 -6.45 2.65
N LEU A 51 9.92 -6.38 3.98
CA LEU A 51 9.36 -7.45 4.81
C LEU A 51 7.86 -7.56 4.65
N TYR A 52 7.14 -6.46 4.52
CA TYR A 52 5.71 -6.46 4.19
C TYR A 52 5.42 -7.20 2.89
N GLY A 53 6.15 -6.88 1.81
CA GLY A 53 5.96 -7.53 0.51
C GLY A 53 6.29 -9.03 0.54
N LEU A 54 7.44 -9.39 1.10
CA LEU A 54 7.90 -10.79 1.15
C LEU A 54 7.06 -11.64 2.12
N SER A 55 6.76 -11.11 3.30
CA SER A 55 6.00 -11.86 4.31
C SER A 55 4.55 -12.13 3.91
N SER A 56 3.99 -11.32 2.99
CA SER A 56 2.63 -11.56 2.49
C SER A 56 2.46 -12.93 1.83
N LEU A 57 3.49 -13.45 1.18
CA LEU A 57 3.51 -14.83 0.64
C LEU A 57 3.48 -15.87 1.75
N PHE A 58 4.35 -15.71 2.77
CA PHE A 58 4.43 -16.64 3.89
C PHE A 58 3.17 -16.63 4.74
N MET A 59 2.62 -15.45 5.02
CA MET A 59 1.39 -15.29 5.80
C MET A 59 0.15 -15.82 5.05
N GLY A 60 0.14 -15.68 3.71
CA GLY A 60 -0.86 -16.33 2.86
C GLY A 60 -0.80 -17.84 2.97
N ALA A 61 0.38 -18.44 2.80
CA ALA A 61 0.58 -19.89 2.97
C ALA A 61 0.24 -20.37 4.38
N LEU A 62 0.62 -19.61 5.41
CA LEU A 62 0.27 -19.91 6.81
C LEU A 62 -1.25 -19.93 7.01
N SER A 63 -1.95 -18.99 6.36
CA SER A 63 -3.42 -18.95 6.39
C SER A 63 -4.03 -20.18 5.71
N ASP A 64 -3.43 -20.67 4.61
CA ASP A 64 -3.89 -21.87 3.92
C ASP A 64 -3.66 -23.13 4.76
N TRP A 65 -2.53 -23.24 5.45
CA TRP A 65 -2.17 -24.44 6.26
C TRP A 65 -2.84 -24.47 7.61
N PHE A 66 -2.88 -23.38 8.34
CA PHE A 66 -3.30 -23.33 9.74
C PHE A 66 -4.61 -22.54 9.96
N GLY A 67 -5.16 -21.97 8.89
CA GLY A 67 -6.34 -21.11 8.91
C GLY A 67 -6.04 -19.64 9.22
N PRO A 68 -6.87 -18.72 8.74
CA PRO A 68 -6.63 -17.28 8.81
C PRO A 68 -6.58 -16.74 10.25
N SER A 69 -7.27 -17.36 11.20
CA SER A 69 -7.26 -16.93 12.61
C SER A 69 -5.85 -16.94 13.20
N LYS A 70 -5.08 -18.01 12.96
CA LYS A 70 -3.71 -18.13 13.48
C LYS A 70 -2.76 -17.18 12.76
N ALA A 71 -2.91 -17.02 11.45
CA ALA A 71 -2.10 -16.08 10.66
C ALA A 71 -2.36 -14.61 11.05
N ILE A 72 -3.61 -14.23 11.33
CA ILE A 72 -3.96 -12.89 11.85
C ILE A 72 -3.37 -12.67 13.25
N LEU A 73 -3.47 -13.66 14.15
CA LEU A 73 -2.88 -13.54 15.50
C LEU A 73 -1.37 -13.38 15.44
N LEU A 74 -0.68 -14.22 14.67
CA LEU A 74 0.77 -14.13 14.54
C LEU A 74 1.18 -12.78 13.90
N GLY A 75 0.55 -12.41 12.79
CA GLY A 75 0.84 -11.15 12.11
C GLY A 75 0.56 -9.94 12.97
N GLY A 76 -0.60 -9.90 13.62
CA GLY A 76 -0.96 -8.82 14.54
C GLY A 76 -0.06 -8.75 15.77
N ALA A 77 0.36 -9.91 16.32
CA ALA A 77 1.33 -9.96 17.41
C ALA A 77 2.69 -9.37 16.98
N LEU A 78 3.21 -9.79 15.81
CA LEU A 78 4.46 -9.24 15.26
C LEU A 78 4.37 -7.73 15.04
N MET A 79 3.26 -7.25 14.46
CA MET A 79 3.05 -5.81 14.26
C MET A 79 3.02 -5.03 15.58
N GLY A 80 2.17 -5.46 16.52
CA GLY A 80 1.99 -4.76 17.78
C GLY A 80 3.24 -4.82 18.67
N VAL A 81 3.88 -5.99 18.78
CA VAL A 81 5.16 -6.15 19.49
C VAL A 81 6.26 -5.37 18.78
N GLY A 82 6.29 -5.37 17.44
CA GLY A 82 7.20 -4.56 16.65
C GLY A 82 7.12 -3.07 17.00
N LEU A 83 5.91 -2.49 17.08
CA LEU A 83 5.71 -1.09 17.47
C LEU A 83 6.09 -0.85 18.93
N ILE A 84 5.64 -1.70 19.87
CA ILE A 84 5.95 -1.54 21.29
C ILE A 84 7.45 -1.64 21.54
N SER A 85 8.14 -2.61 20.95
CA SER A 85 9.60 -2.73 21.08
C SER A 85 10.36 -1.60 20.39
N SER A 86 9.80 -1.05 19.30
CA SER A 86 10.35 0.14 18.64
C SER A 86 10.35 1.37 19.55
N SER A 87 9.36 1.50 20.44
CA SER A 87 9.33 2.58 21.42
C SER A 87 10.50 2.53 22.43
N LEU A 88 11.06 1.34 22.63
CA LEU A 88 12.17 1.09 23.54
C LEU A 88 13.54 1.01 22.83
N ALA A 89 13.59 1.23 21.51
CA ALA A 89 14.79 1.11 20.73
C ALA A 89 15.88 2.11 21.21
N PRO A 90 17.07 1.63 21.65
CA PRO A 90 18.14 2.51 22.11
C PRO A 90 18.97 3.09 20.97
N SER A 91 18.82 2.54 19.75
CA SER A 91 19.57 2.95 18.56
C SER A 91 18.77 2.71 17.29
N LEU A 92 19.18 3.39 16.22
CA LEU A 92 18.53 3.27 14.92
C LEU A 92 18.57 1.84 14.34
N PRO A 93 19.66 1.06 14.41
CA PRO A 93 19.66 -0.35 13.97
C PRO A 93 18.63 -1.21 14.72
N VAL A 94 18.44 -0.99 16.02
CA VAL A 94 17.40 -1.68 16.79
C VAL A 94 16.01 -1.25 16.32
N LEU A 95 15.81 0.02 15.98
CA LEU A 95 14.55 0.49 15.40
C LEU A 95 14.30 -0.12 14.01
N VAL A 96 15.33 -0.26 13.17
CA VAL A 96 15.22 -0.98 11.89
C VAL A 96 14.79 -2.42 12.11
N LEU A 97 15.36 -3.10 13.11
CA LEU A 97 14.99 -4.48 13.44
C LEU A 97 13.54 -4.57 13.96
N THR A 98 13.17 -3.74 14.91
CA THR A 98 11.85 -3.85 15.58
C THR A 98 10.72 -3.34 14.70
N TYR A 99 10.83 -2.15 14.14
CA TYR A 99 9.82 -1.57 13.25
C TYR A 99 9.87 -2.21 11.85
N GLY A 100 11.06 -2.22 11.25
CA GLY A 100 11.25 -2.67 9.87
C GLY A 100 11.07 -4.18 9.73
N VAL A 101 11.85 -4.99 10.48
CA VAL A 101 11.82 -6.44 10.32
C VAL A 101 10.60 -7.04 11.02
N VAL A 102 10.45 -6.83 12.32
CA VAL A 102 9.37 -7.47 13.09
C VAL A 102 8.00 -6.93 12.68
N GLY A 103 7.84 -5.60 12.65
CA GLY A 103 6.59 -4.95 12.24
C GLY A 103 6.23 -5.26 10.79
N GLY A 104 7.19 -5.16 9.88
CA GLY A 104 7.00 -5.46 8.45
C GLY A 104 6.59 -6.91 8.19
N ALA A 105 7.24 -7.87 8.86
CA ALA A 105 6.88 -9.29 8.77
C ALA A 105 5.44 -9.56 9.22
N GLY A 106 4.98 -8.88 10.28
CA GLY A 106 3.62 -9.02 10.76
C GLY A 106 2.56 -8.46 9.79
N THR A 107 2.88 -7.33 9.18
CA THR A 107 1.98 -6.58 8.29
C THR A 107 1.57 -7.40 7.05
N GLY A 108 2.42 -8.30 6.58
CA GLY A 108 2.11 -9.18 5.45
C GLY A 108 0.90 -10.10 5.66
N SER A 109 0.43 -10.26 6.89
CA SER A 109 -0.77 -11.05 7.17
C SER A 109 -2.08 -10.35 6.78
N MET A 110 -2.11 -9.03 6.64
CA MET A 110 -3.36 -8.26 6.55
C MET A 110 -4.20 -8.62 5.32
N TRP A 111 -3.67 -8.39 4.13
CA TRP A 111 -4.40 -8.57 2.89
C TRP A 111 -4.74 -10.03 2.56
N PRO A 112 -3.76 -10.98 2.58
CA PRO A 112 -4.06 -12.36 2.21
C PRO A 112 -5.04 -13.03 3.16
N THR A 113 -4.84 -12.85 4.47
CA THR A 113 -5.64 -13.56 5.47
C THR A 113 -7.06 -13.03 5.59
N THR A 114 -7.24 -11.71 5.52
CA THR A 114 -8.59 -11.11 5.57
C THR A 114 -9.38 -11.39 4.29
N SER A 115 -8.72 -11.34 3.12
CA SER A 115 -9.35 -11.73 1.86
C SER A 115 -9.80 -13.19 1.89
N TYR A 116 -8.94 -14.09 2.36
CA TYR A 116 -9.29 -15.50 2.54
C TYR A 116 -10.50 -15.67 3.45
N ALA A 117 -10.51 -15.00 4.60
CA ALA A 117 -11.62 -15.07 5.55
C ALA A 117 -12.94 -14.53 4.97
N VAL A 118 -12.87 -13.48 4.15
CA VAL A 118 -14.04 -12.93 3.44
C VAL A 118 -14.57 -13.96 2.44
N PHE A 119 -13.72 -14.58 1.64
CA PHE A 119 -14.14 -15.61 0.66
C PHE A 119 -14.74 -16.85 1.31
N ASP A 120 -14.31 -17.23 2.51
CA ASP A 120 -14.85 -18.40 3.24
C ASP A 120 -16.17 -18.10 3.97
N LYS A 121 -16.36 -16.88 4.49
CA LYS A 121 -17.47 -16.55 5.40
C LYS A 121 -18.68 -15.89 4.74
N PHE A 122 -18.52 -15.38 3.52
CA PHE A 122 -19.58 -14.60 2.85
C PHE A 122 -20.04 -15.27 1.57
N SER A 123 -21.33 -15.08 1.22
CA SER A 123 -21.91 -15.64 0.00
C SER A 123 -21.31 -15.00 -1.27
N LYS A 124 -21.45 -15.69 -2.41
CA LYS A 124 -20.94 -15.21 -3.70
C LYS A 124 -21.47 -13.83 -4.07
N GLU A 125 -22.72 -13.50 -3.67
CA GLU A 125 -23.39 -12.24 -3.93
C GLU A 125 -22.81 -11.10 -3.08
N SER A 126 -22.43 -11.38 -1.82
CA SER A 126 -21.94 -10.37 -0.88
C SER A 126 -20.43 -10.21 -0.85
N VAL A 127 -19.66 -11.22 -1.30
CA VAL A 127 -18.19 -11.22 -1.27
C VAL A 127 -17.60 -9.98 -1.93
N ARG A 128 -18.11 -9.56 -3.09
CA ARG A 128 -17.60 -8.38 -3.82
C ARG A 128 -17.72 -7.10 -2.99
N SER A 129 -18.87 -6.85 -2.43
CA SER A 129 -19.13 -5.65 -1.61
C SER A 129 -18.33 -5.68 -0.31
N VAL A 130 -18.27 -6.86 0.36
CA VAL A 130 -17.51 -7.03 1.60
C VAL A 130 -16.01 -6.84 1.37
N THR A 131 -15.45 -7.40 0.30
CA THR A 131 -14.05 -7.20 -0.07
C THR A 131 -13.76 -5.72 -0.30
N GLY A 132 -14.65 -5.00 -0.99
CA GLY A 132 -14.54 -3.56 -1.19
C GLY A 132 -14.49 -2.78 0.13
N ILE A 133 -15.43 -3.06 1.05
CA ILE A 133 -15.46 -2.42 2.37
C ILE A 133 -14.20 -2.74 3.18
N VAL A 134 -13.83 -4.02 3.28
CA VAL A 134 -12.65 -4.46 4.05
C VAL A 134 -11.37 -3.84 3.50
N SER A 135 -11.22 -3.76 2.18
CA SER A 135 -10.07 -3.13 1.54
C SER A 135 -10.03 -1.61 1.73
N ALA A 136 -11.18 -0.96 1.85
CA ALA A 136 -11.26 0.47 2.14
C ALA A 136 -10.72 0.80 3.55
N GLY A 137 -10.63 -0.19 4.44
CA GLY A 137 -10.06 -0.03 5.77
C GLY A 137 -8.67 0.62 5.75
N THR A 138 -7.78 0.22 4.84
CA THR A 138 -6.44 0.81 4.73
C THR A 138 -6.47 2.32 4.40
N ALA A 139 -7.33 2.73 3.46
CA ALA A 139 -7.47 4.13 3.10
C ALA A 139 -8.11 4.94 4.23
N PHE A 140 -9.16 4.39 4.87
CA PHE A 140 -9.75 4.96 6.07
C PHE A 140 -8.75 5.07 7.21
N GLY A 141 -7.88 4.07 7.36
CA GLY A 141 -6.80 4.11 8.34
C GLY A 141 -5.92 5.34 8.18
N SER A 142 -5.53 5.73 6.96
CA SER A 142 -4.76 6.96 6.73
C SER A 142 -5.53 8.21 7.12
N VAL A 143 -6.85 8.25 6.87
CA VAL A 143 -7.71 9.38 7.28
C VAL A 143 -7.78 9.51 8.80
N PHE A 144 -7.83 8.39 9.51
CA PHE A 144 -8.01 8.34 10.96
C PHE A 144 -6.68 8.41 11.73
N PHE A 145 -5.70 7.54 11.35
CA PHE A 145 -4.46 7.41 12.12
C PHE A 145 -3.53 8.60 11.92
N ALA A 146 -3.44 9.22 10.73
CA ALA A 146 -2.51 10.33 10.55
C ALA A 146 -2.77 11.53 11.48
N PRO A 147 -4.00 12.03 11.66
CA PRO A 147 -4.27 13.06 12.67
C PRO A 147 -4.09 12.57 14.10
N LEU A 148 -4.47 11.32 14.40
CA LEU A 148 -4.27 10.74 15.73
C LEU A 148 -2.77 10.65 16.07
N GLU A 149 -1.95 10.17 15.15
CA GLU A 149 -0.49 10.09 15.31
C GLU A 149 0.12 11.49 15.51
N ALA A 150 -0.25 12.47 14.69
CA ALA A 150 0.24 13.83 14.84
C ALA A 150 -0.12 14.42 16.21
N TYR A 151 -1.34 14.19 16.68
CA TYR A 151 -1.79 14.60 18.01
C TYR A 151 -0.99 13.89 19.13
N LEU A 152 -0.86 12.57 19.06
CA LEU A 152 -0.11 11.78 20.04
C LEU A 152 1.39 12.18 20.05
N ILE A 153 2.02 12.32 18.87
CA ILE A 153 3.41 12.75 18.76
C ILE A 153 3.63 14.12 19.44
N SER A 154 2.68 15.04 19.27
CA SER A 154 2.79 16.39 19.85
C SER A 154 2.54 16.42 21.37
N THR A 155 1.80 15.45 21.92
CA THR A 155 1.40 15.42 23.34
C THR A 155 2.25 14.48 24.20
N ILE A 156 2.55 13.27 23.68
CA ILE A 156 3.24 12.21 24.43
C ILE A 156 4.53 11.72 23.75
N GLN A 157 4.98 12.40 22.70
CA GLN A 157 6.16 12.06 21.91
C GLN A 157 6.03 10.76 21.11
N TRP A 158 6.92 10.53 20.12
CA TRP A 158 6.82 9.41 19.18
C TRP A 158 6.96 8.02 19.83
N ARG A 159 7.78 7.90 20.89
CA ARG A 159 8.00 6.63 21.59
C ARG A 159 6.72 6.12 22.26
N ALA A 160 6.07 6.96 23.07
CA ALA A 160 4.81 6.62 23.70
C ALA A 160 3.68 6.45 22.68
N THR A 161 3.73 7.18 21.55
CA THR A 161 2.79 6.99 20.44
C THR A 161 2.90 5.57 19.88
N PHE A 162 4.09 5.03 19.68
CA PHE A 162 4.26 3.64 19.22
C PHE A 162 3.70 2.61 20.20
N GLN A 163 3.76 2.86 21.51
CA GLN A 163 3.12 1.96 22.50
C GLN A 163 1.61 1.95 22.33
N VAL A 164 0.99 3.12 22.21
CA VAL A 164 -0.46 3.25 22.02
C VAL A 164 -0.89 2.58 20.72
N LEU A 165 -0.19 2.84 19.62
CA LEU A 165 -0.50 2.24 18.32
C LEU A 165 -0.31 0.72 18.34
N GLY A 166 0.74 0.23 19.00
CA GLY A 166 0.97 -1.20 19.19
C GLY A 166 -0.16 -1.88 19.94
N ALA A 167 -0.67 -1.26 21.02
CA ALA A 167 -1.83 -1.76 21.75
C ALA A 167 -3.12 -1.80 20.91
N ILE A 168 -3.35 -0.77 20.07
CA ILE A 168 -4.47 -0.74 19.13
C ILE A 168 -4.36 -1.89 18.12
N VAL A 169 -3.18 -2.09 17.53
CA VAL A 169 -2.92 -3.19 16.58
C VAL A 169 -3.21 -4.55 17.20
N LEU A 170 -2.69 -4.81 18.41
CA LEU A 170 -2.92 -6.06 19.13
C LEU A 170 -4.42 -6.30 19.37
N THR A 171 -5.14 -5.25 19.78
CA THR A 171 -6.59 -5.32 20.04
C THR A 171 -7.36 -5.64 18.76
N PHE A 172 -7.08 -4.94 17.66
CA PHE A 172 -7.79 -5.14 16.39
C PHE A 172 -7.45 -6.51 15.78
N ALA A 173 -6.20 -6.97 15.91
CA ALA A 173 -5.80 -8.31 15.50
C ALA A 173 -6.54 -9.39 16.27
N LEU A 174 -6.67 -9.26 17.60
CA LEU A 174 -7.40 -10.19 18.43
C LEU A 174 -8.89 -10.26 18.03
N VAL A 175 -9.52 -9.11 17.83
CA VAL A 175 -10.92 -9.01 17.36
C VAL A 175 -11.09 -9.67 16.00
N ALA A 176 -10.19 -9.41 15.06
CA ALA A 176 -10.22 -10.02 13.72
C ALA A 176 -9.98 -11.53 13.77
N ALA A 177 -9.07 -12.01 14.62
CA ALA A 177 -8.82 -13.44 14.78
C ALA A 177 -10.03 -14.17 15.37
N ILE A 178 -10.74 -13.56 16.32
CA ILE A 178 -12.00 -14.09 16.85
C ILE A 178 -13.07 -14.16 15.75
N ALA A 179 -13.16 -13.13 14.93
CA ALA A 179 -14.11 -13.06 13.81
C ALA A 179 -13.88 -14.15 12.74
N THR A 180 -12.65 -14.64 12.61
CA THR A 180 -12.27 -15.71 11.64
C THR A 180 -12.40 -17.12 12.18
N ARG A 181 -12.74 -17.32 13.47
CA ARG A 181 -12.86 -18.67 14.06
C ARG A 181 -13.77 -19.57 13.24
N GLY A 182 -13.34 -20.82 13.05
CA GLY A 182 -14.08 -21.84 12.27
C GLY A 182 -13.91 -21.70 10.74
N THR A 183 -12.96 -20.89 10.24
CA THR A 183 -12.50 -20.95 8.85
C THR A 183 -11.57 -22.13 8.69
N ARG A 184 -11.84 -22.99 7.67
CA ARG A 184 -11.05 -24.19 7.40
C ARG A 184 -9.80 -23.86 6.58
N ALA A 185 -8.71 -24.57 6.85
CA ALA A 185 -7.52 -24.55 6.01
C ALA A 185 -7.83 -25.15 4.61
N ARG A 186 -7.16 -24.67 3.57
CA ARG A 186 -7.26 -25.19 2.21
C ARG A 186 -5.92 -25.79 1.81
N ASN A 187 -5.93 -26.91 1.07
CA ASN A 187 -4.68 -27.48 0.55
C ASN A 187 -4.09 -26.57 -0.55
N ALA A 188 -2.86 -26.14 -0.33
CA ALA A 188 -2.13 -25.25 -1.24
C ALA A 188 -1.44 -26.05 -2.37
N LEU A 189 -2.07 -26.17 -3.53
CA LEU A 189 -1.49 -26.86 -4.69
C LEU A 189 -1.18 -25.94 -5.90
N VAL A 190 -1.29 -24.62 -5.76
CA VAL A 190 -1.37 -23.69 -6.91
C VAL A 190 -0.06 -22.93 -7.20
N LEU A 191 0.95 -23.00 -6.32
CA LEU A 191 2.18 -22.18 -6.46
C LEU A 191 2.99 -22.50 -7.74
N ARG A 192 3.06 -23.78 -8.15
CA ARG A 192 3.85 -24.21 -9.32
C ARG A 192 3.32 -23.59 -10.62
N GLN A 193 2.03 -23.53 -10.77
CA GLN A 193 1.36 -23.03 -11.98
C GLN A 193 1.41 -21.49 -12.02
N ALA A 194 1.29 -20.83 -10.85
CA ALA A 194 1.49 -19.40 -10.74
C ALA A 194 2.91 -18.96 -11.13
N LEU A 195 3.94 -19.74 -10.77
CA LEU A 195 5.33 -19.50 -11.18
C LEU A 195 5.55 -19.68 -12.70
N GLN A 196 4.80 -20.56 -13.36
CA GLN A 196 4.83 -20.68 -14.82
C GLN A 196 4.21 -19.46 -15.50
N ASN A 197 3.08 -18.97 -14.99
CA ASN A 197 2.42 -17.75 -15.48
C ASN A 197 3.23 -16.48 -15.23
N ALA A 198 4.09 -16.47 -14.19
CA ALA A 198 5.01 -15.37 -13.91
C ALA A 198 6.07 -15.14 -15.01
N ARG A 199 6.26 -16.09 -15.92
CA ARG A 199 7.15 -15.95 -17.10
C ARG A 199 6.48 -15.23 -18.27
N SER A 200 5.19 -14.92 -18.19
CA SER A 200 4.49 -14.24 -19.29
C SER A 200 4.83 -12.73 -19.33
N ALA A 201 4.89 -12.15 -20.54
CA ALA A 201 5.11 -10.74 -20.73
C ALA A 201 4.04 -9.87 -20.03
N ARG A 202 2.79 -10.35 -19.94
CA ARG A 202 1.69 -9.66 -19.23
C ARG A 202 1.94 -9.60 -17.73
N PHE A 203 2.47 -10.68 -17.15
CA PHE A 203 2.87 -10.66 -15.74
C PHE A 203 4.00 -9.65 -15.51
N GLY A 204 5.04 -9.68 -16.34
CA GLY A 204 6.15 -8.73 -16.28
C GLY A 204 5.69 -7.28 -16.36
N SER A 205 4.76 -6.96 -17.28
CA SER A 205 4.20 -5.62 -17.40
C SER A 205 3.44 -5.18 -16.14
N LEU A 206 2.54 -6.04 -15.62
CA LEU A 206 1.82 -5.72 -14.38
C LEU A 206 2.75 -5.59 -13.18
N TYR A 207 3.76 -6.45 -13.08
CA TYR A 207 4.77 -6.41 -12.04
C TYR A 207 5.53 -5.06 -12.06
N THR A 208 5.96 -4.65 -13.25
CA THR A 208 6.66 -3.37 -13.44
C THR A 208 5.77 -2.17 -13.14
N TYR A 209 4.51 -2.17 -13.61
CA TYR A 209 3.57 -1.07 -13.31
C TYR A 209 3.30 -0.95 -11.82
N TYR A 210 3.17 -2.07 -11.13
CA TYR A 210 2.94 -2.07 -9.68
C TYR A 210 4.19 -1.64 -8.92
N ALA A 211 5.37 -2.12 -9.31
CA ALA A 211 6.64 -1.73 -8.68
C ALA A 211 6.92 -0.24 -8.85
N LEU A 212 6.90 0.25 -10.09
CA LEU A 212 7.33 1.59 -10.44
C LEU A 212 6.22 2.64 -10.27
N GLY A 213 5.07 2.41 -10.90
CA GLY A 213 3.99 3.39 -10.88
C GLY A 213 3.36 3.56 -9.51
N ASN A 214 3.10 2.44 -8.81
CA ASN A 214 2.53 2.51 -7.47
C ASN A 214 3.58 2.51 -6.36
N ALA A 215 4.29 1.40 -6.19
CA ALA A 215 5.07 1.20 -4.98
C ALA A 215 6.21 2.20 -4.83
N PHE A 216 6.97 2.46 -5.91
CA PHE A 216 8.05 3.44 -5.93
C PHE A 216 7.53 4.86 -5.69
N SER A 217 6.65 5.34 -6.56
CA SER A 217 6.19 6.74 -6.54
C SER A 217 5.35 7.05 -5.31
N ARG A 218 4.43 6.14 -4.94
CA ARG A 218 3.58 6.34 -3.77
C ARG A 218 4.35 6.30 -2.46
N SER A 219 5.22 5.31 -2.28
CA SER A 219 5.93 5.16 -1.01
C SER A 219 6.91 6.31 -0.75
N LEU A 220 7.52 6.84 -1.81
CA LEU A 220 8.33 8.05 -1.71
C LEU A 220 7.50 9.22 -1.18
N VAL A 221 6.34 9.50 -1.77
CA VAL A 221 5.47 10.60 -1.31
C VAL A 221 4.98 10.36 0.11
N MET A 222 4.52 9.14 0.44
CA MET A 222 4.01 8.82 1.79
C MET A 222 5.06 9.00 2.89
N VAL A 223 6.33 8.72 2.60
CA VAL A 223 7.44 8.91 3.55
C VAL A 223 7.85 10.38 3.65
N PHE A 224 7.92 11.08 2.53
CA PHE A 224 8.57 12.39 2.49
C PHE A 224 7.65 13.61 2.41
N ILE A 225 6.33 13.44 2.23
CA ILE A 225 5.39 14.57 2.19
C ILE A 225 5.42 15.38 3.50
N VAL A 226 5.51 14.71 4.66
CA VAL A 226 5.56 15.40 5.95
C VAL A 226 6.90 16.10 6.16
N PRO A 227 8.07 15.43 6.01
CA PRO A 227 9.37 16.10 6.06
C PRO A 227 9.50 17.28 5.06
N LEU A 228 8.98 17.12 3.84
CA LEU A 228 8.94 18.18 2.82
C LEU A 228 8.15 19.41 3.33
N LEU A 229 6.97 19.20 3.90
CA LEU A 229 6.16 20.30 4.42
C LEU A 229 6.82 20.94 5.65
N GLU A 230 7.36 20.15 6.57
CA GLU A 230 8.08 20.66 7.74
C GLU A 230 9.32 21.49 7.36
N SER A 231 10.05 21.09 6.30
CA SER A 231 11.20 21.87 5.80
C SER A 231 10.82 23.27 5.30
N THR A 232 9.55 23.49 4.97
CA THR A 232 9.00 24.80 4.59
C THR A 232 8.39 25.58 5.77
N GLY A 233 8.57 25.08 6.99
CA GLY A 233 8.01 25.69 8.20
C GLY A 233 6.57 25.30 8.52
N ALA A 234 6.00 24.33 7.80
CA ALA A 234 4.66 23.84 8.10
C ALA A 234 4.64 22.98 9.38
N SER A 235 3.50 22.99 10.07
CA SER A 235 3.30 22.15 11.25
C SER A 235 3.09 20.68 10.88
N ILE A 236 3.40 19.77 11.82
CA ILE A 236 3.07 18.34 11.69
C ILE A 236 1.57 18.11 11.43
N LEU A 237 0.71 19.01 11.93
CA LEU A 237 -0.73 18.95 11.68
C LEU A 237 -1.06 19.09 10.19
N LEU A 238 -0.42 20.03 9.46
CA LEU A 238 -0.61 20.15 8.01
C LEU A 238 -0.12 18.90 7.28
N GLY A 239 1.01 18.34 7.71
CA GLY A 239 1.53 17.06 7.19
C GLY A 239 0.55 15.91 7.40
N SER A 240 -0.05 15.80 8.57
CA SER A 240 -1.05 14.77 8.87
C SER A 240 -2.34 14.94 8.06
N ILE A 241 -2.77 16.19 7.84
CA ILE A 241 -3.93 16.49 6.98
C ILE A 241 -3.63 16.15 5.52
N ALA A 242 -2.40 16.37 5.04
CA ALA A 242 -1.98 15.95 3.72
C ALA A 242 -2.12 14.42 3.54
N LEU A 243 -1.63 13.63 4.51
CA LEU A 243 -1.78 12.17 4.51
C LEU A 243 -3.25 11.74 4.60
N SER A 244 -4.06 12.43 5.39
CA SER A 244 -5.50 12.18 5.46
C SER A 244 -6.21 12.49 4.14
N ALA A 245 -5.84 13.60 3.48
CA ALA A 245 -6.36 13.98 2.18
C ALA A 245 -5.99 12.94 1.10
N ILE A 246 -4.76 12.41 1.13
CA ILE A 246 -4.35 11.27 0.29
C ILE A 246 -5.25 10.06 0.55
N GLY A 247 -5.47 9.71 1.81
CA GLY A 247 -6.35 8.60 2.18
C GLY A 247 -7.78 8.79 1.68
N PHE A 248 -8.35 9.97 1.89
CA PHE A 248 -9.70 10.30 1.44
C PHE A 248 -9.80 10.32 -0.10
N GLY A 249 -8.84 10.93 -0.78
CA GLY A 249 -8.73 10.87 -2.24
C GLY A 249 -8.63 9.44 -2.76
N SER A 250 -7.90 8.57 -2.07
CA SER A 250 -7.82 7.15 -2.42
C SER A 250 -9.17 6.42 -2.30
N ILE A 251 -10.02 6.79 -1.35
CA ILE A 251 -11.38 6.26 -1.28
C ILE A 251 -12.16 6.71 -2.52
N LEU A 252 -12.11 8.01 -2.85
CA LEU A 252 -12.80 8.56 -4.02
C LEU A 252 -12.31 7.93 -5.33
N GLY A 253 -10.99 7.76 -5.49
CA GLY A 253 -10.37 7.14 -6.65
C GLY A 253 -10.86 5.73 -6.92
N ARG A 254 -11.22 4.95 -5.90
CA ARG A 254 -11.75 3.59 -6.08
C ARG A 254 -13.10 3.53 -6.77
N PHE A 255 -13.86 4.62 -6.79
CA PHE A 255 -15.13 4.69 -7.53
C PHE A 255 -14.94 4.89 -9.04
N THR A 256 -13.71 5.20 -9.50
CA THR A 256 -13.43 5.33 -10.95
C THR A 256 -13.67 4.04 -11.73
N THR A 257 -13.58 2.86 -11.07
CA THR A 257 -13.96 1.56 -11.66
C THR A 257 -15.41 1.49 -12.13
N SER A 258 -16.27 2.36 -11.60
CA SER A 258 -17.67 2.45 -12.01
C SER A 258 -17.85 3.18 -13.34
N ILE A 259 -16.82 3.84 -13.86
CA ILE A 259 -16.84 4.60 -15.12
C ILE A 259 -16.68 3.62 -16.28
N LYS A 260 -17.82 3.23 -16.88
CA LYS A 260 -17.88 2.25 -17.98
C LYS A 260 -17.36 2.77 -19.34
N LEU A 261 -17.00 4.06 -19.44
CA LEU A 261 -16.50 4.68 -20.68
C LEU A 261 -15.07 4.25 -21.03
N PHE A 262 -14.29 3.82 -20.04
CA PHE A 262 -12.88 3.47 -20.18
C PHE A 262 -12.65 2.00 -19.83
N SER A 263 -11.63 1.40 -20.44
CA SER A 263 -11.17 0.06 -20.04
C SER A 263 -10.36 0.11 -18.75
N GLU A 264 -10.16 -1.06 -18.13
CA GLU A 264 -9.35 -1.20 -16.92
C GLU A 264 -7.92 -0.66 -17.11
N GLU A 265 -7.32 -0.90 -18.28
CA GLU A 265 -5.99 -0.40 -18.63
C GLU A 265 -5.96 1.13 -18.76
N GLN A 266 -7.01 1.71 -19.36
CA GLN A 266 -7.11 3.17 -19.51
C GLN A 266 -7.31 3.87 -18.16
N ILE A 267 -8.20 3.34 -17.30
CA ILE A 267 -8.43 3.90 -15.96
C ILE A 267 -7.14 3.80 -15.14
N SER A 268 -6.46 2.65 -15.17
CA SER A 268 -5.19 2.46 -14.48
C SER A 268 -4.12 3.40 -14.99
N GLY A 269 -3.98 3.57 -16.31
CA GLY A 269 -3.02 4.49 -16.91
C GLY A 269 -3.31 5.96 -16.56
N LEU A 270 -4.58 6.39 -16.62
CA LEU A 270 -5.00 7.73 -16.20
C LEU A 270 -4.74 7.95 -14.70
N SER A 271 -4.93 6.94 -13.88
CA SER A 271 -4.64 6.98 -12.45
C SER A 271 -3.15 7.24 -12.18
N PHE A 272 -2.24 6.57 -12.90
CA PHE A 272 -0.80 6.84 -12.80
C PHE A 272 -0.42 8.22 -13.33
N LEU A 273 -1.06 8.70 -14.40
CA LEU A 273 -0.84 10.08 -14.87
C LEU A 273 -1.30 11.12 -13.85
N THR A 274 -2.49 10.95 -13.27
CA THR A 274 -3.00 11.84 -12.21
C THR A 274 -2.07 11.86 -11.02
N GLN A 275 -1.60 10.69 -10.59
CA GLN A 275 -0.63 10.54 -9.50
C GLN A 275 0.69 11.25 -9.86
N GLY A 276 1.27 10.98 -11.03
CA GLY A 276 2.55 11.54 -11.45
C GLY A 276 2.52 13.06 -11.58
N VAL A 277 1.49 13.61 -12.23
CA VAL A 277 1.31 15.05 -12.36
C VAL A 277 1.15 15.73 -11.00
N SER A 278 0.36 15.14 -10.10
CA SER A 278 0.18 15.71 -8.75
C SER A 278 1.47 15.71 -7.93
N ILE A 279 2.38 14.74 -8.12
CA ILE A 279 3.68 14.72 -7.43
C ILE A 279 4.52 15.96 -7.78
N PHE A 280 4.56 16.37 -9.04
CA PHE A 280 5.30 17.58 -9.45
C PHE A 280 4.77 18.83 -8.73
N PHE A 281 3.45 18.97 -8.64
CA PHE A 281 2.85 20.13 -7.98
C PHE A 281 2.95 20.07 -6.46
N LEU A 282 2.92 18.87 -5.85
CA LEU A 282 3.10 18.69 -4.41
C LEU A 282 4.46 19.22 -3.94
N LEU A 283 5.51 19.11 -4.74
CA LEU A 283 6.83 19.64 -4.42
C LEU A 283 6.80 21.17 -4.17
N TYR A 284 5.91 21.88 -4.84
CA TYR A 284 5.75 23.34 -4.76
C TYR A 284 4.54 23.77 -3.95
N ALA A 285 3.79 22.83 -3.38
CA ALA A 285 2.59 23.15 -2.61
C ALA A 285 2.97 23.98 -1.35
N ARG A 286 2.29 25.11 -1.16
CA ARG A 286 2.44 25.98 -0.01
C ARG A 286 1.08 26.37 0.53
N GLY A 287 0.97 26.41 1.84
CA GLY A 287 -0.31 26.74 2.50
C GLY A 287 -1.34 25.61 2.42
N TRP A 288 -2.36 25.72 3.23
CA TRP A 288 -3.35 24.64 3.48
C TRP A 288 -4.11 24.22 2.24
N VAL A 289 -4.60 25.19 1.44
CA VAL A 289 -5.47 24.90 0.30
C VAL A 289 -4.73 24.07 -0.76
N SER A 290 -3.54 24.51 -1.17
CA SER A 290 -2.77 23.80 -2.20
C SER A 290 -2.31 22.42 -1.73
N VAL A 291 -1.84 22.30 -0.49
CA VAL A 291 -1.42 21.02 0.10
C VAL A 291 -2.58 20.04 0.15
N VAL A 292 -3.73 20.43 0.66
CA VAL A 292 -4.90 19.55 0.77
C VAL A 292 -5.43 19.17 -0.60
N ALA A 293 -5.58 20.13 -1.53
CA ALA A 293 -6.10 19.86 -2.87
C ALA A 293 -5.20 18.90 -3.67
N LEU A 294 -3.89 19.17 -3.66
CA LEU A 294 -2.93 18.31 -4.40
C LEU A 294 -2.76 16.94 -3.78
N SER A 295 -2.78 16.84 -2.44
CA SER A 295 -2.78 15.56 -1.72
C SER A 295 -4.03 14.75 -2.04
N LEU A 296 -5.20 15.38 -2.14
CA LEU A 296 -6.45 14.73 -2.53
C LEU A 296 -6.38 14.23 -3.98
N ILE A 297 -5.89 15.04 -4.92
CA ILE A 297 -5.72 14.66 -6.33
C ILE A 297 -4.73 13.49 -6.45
N PHE A 298 -3.60 13.53 -5.74
CA PHE A 298 -2.66 12.42 -5.65
C PHE A 298 -3.35 11.16 -5.14
N GLY A 299 -4.16 11.31 -4.07
CA GLY A 299 -4.94 10.22 -3.50
C GLY A 299 -5.92 9.60 -4.50
N VAL A 300 -6.61 10.40 -5.30
CA VAL A 300 -7.52 9.92 -6.36
C VAL A 300 -6.75 9.07 -7.38
N GLY A 301 -5.60 9.55 -7.85
CA GLY A 301 -4.73 8.77 -8.74
C GLY A 301 -4.29 7.46 -8.09
N TYR A 302 -3.75 7.52 -6.88
CA TYR A 302 -3.34 6.34 -6.12
C TYR A 302 -4.49 5.34 -5.90
N GLY A 303 -5.67 5.83 -5.54
CA GLY A 303 -6.83 4.97 -5.24
C GLY A 303 -7.45 4.33 -6.47
N GLY A 304 -7.46 5.04 -7.59
CA GLY A 304 -8.13 4.60 -8.82
C GLY A 304 -7.49 3.35 -9.45
N TYR A 305 -6.17 3.21 -9.34
CA TYR A 305 -5.50 2.06 -9.95
C TYR A 305 -5.63 0.76 -9.11
N ILE A 306 -5.88 0.82 -7.81
CA ILE A 306 -5.92 -0.38 -6.94
C ILE A 306 -6.97 -1.42 -7.37
N PRO A 307 -8.24 -1.06 -7.55
CA PRO A 307 -9.23 -2.03 -8.01
C PRO A 307 -8.98 -2.47 -9.46
N GLU A 308 -8.48 -1.59 -10.33
CA GLU A 308 -8.16 -1.92 -11.71
C GLU A 308 -7.05 -2.98 -11.79
N PHE A 309 -6.05 -2.91 -10.91
CA PHE A 309 -5.01 -3.92 -10.83
C PHE A 309 -5.59 -5.33 -10.56
N ALA A 310 -6.52 -5.43 -9.61
CA ALA A 310 -7.20 -6.69 -9.33
C ALA A 310 -8.03 -7.20 -10.53
N LEU A 311 -8.69 -6.30 -11.24
CA LEU A 311 -9.46 -6.64 -12.45
C LEU A 311 -8.55 -7.07 -13.60
N LEU A 312 -7.41 -6.42 -13.79
CA LEU A 312 -6.41 -6.78 -14.80
C LEU A 312 -5.80 -8.16 -14.54
N VAL A 313 -5.50 -8.49 -13.28
CA VAL A 313 -5.04 -9.84 -12.91
C VAL A 313 -6.09 -10.88 -13.29
N ARG A 314 -7.35 -10.64 -12.93
CA ARG A 314 -8.46 -11.52 -13.30
C ARG A 314 -8.61 -11.66 -14.82
N LYS A 315 -8.51 -10.56 -15.56
CA LYS A 315 -8.65 -10.49 -17.01
C LYS A 315 -7.58 -11.28 -17.74
N TYR A 316 -6.33 -11.20 -17.28
CA TYR A 316 -5.19 -11.81 -17.97
C TYR A 316 -4.90 -13.23 -17.54
N PHE A 317 -5.20 -13.60 -16.31
CA PHE A 317 -4.82 -14.90 -15.72
C PHE A 317 -6.03 -15.74 -15.26
N GLY A 318 -7.24 -15.17 -15.31
CA GLY A 318 -8.43 -15.88 -14.88
C GLY A 318 -8.56 -15.97 -13.34
N MET A 319 -9.44 -16.88 -12.89
CA MET A 319 -9.76 -17.02 -11.44
C MET A 319 -9.09 -18.24 -10.79
N ALA A 320 -8.62 -19.21 -11.58
CA ALA A 320 -8.11 -20.47 -11.03
C ALA A 320 -6.86 -20.26 -10.14
N GLU A 321 -5.97 -19.37 -10.55
CA GLU A 321 -4.70 -19.09 -9.91
C GLU A 321 -4.60 -17.66 -9.38
N TYR A 322 -5.72 -16.96 -9.33
CA TYR A 322 -5.78 -15.55 -8.99
C TYR A 322 -5.02 -15.18 -7.72
N GLY A 323 -5.22 -15.93 -6.63
CA GLY A 323 -4.60 -15.66 -5.33
C GLY A 323 -3.07 -15.77 -5.38
N SER A 324 -2.56 -16.81 -6.02
CA SER A 324 -1.10 -17.05 -6.13
C SER A 324 -0.42 -16.04 -7.06
N ILE A 325 -1.05 -15.72 -8.20
CA ILE A 325 -0.53 -14.71 -9.14
C ILE A 325 -0.58 -13.32 -8.50
N PHE A 326 -1.68 -12.98 -7.82
CA PHE A 326 -1.82 -11.72 -7.12
C PHE A 326 -0.79 -11.58 -5.99
N GLY A 327 -0.56 -12.65 -5.22
CA GLY A 327 0.47 -12.71 -4.18
C GLY A 327 1.88 -12.49 -4.73
N LEU A 328 2.22 -13.15 -5.87
CA LEU A 328 3.51 -12.95 -6.55
C LEU A 328 3.66 -11.52 -7.06
N LEU A 329 2.60 -10.93 -7.62
CA LEU A 329 2.62 -9.53 -8.06
C LEU A 329 2.80 -8.56 -6.89
N LEU A 330 2.28 -8.86 -5.70
CA LEU A 330 2.51 -8.05 -4.52
C LEU A 330 3.97 -7.99 -4.07
N THR A 331 4.82 -8.97 -4.45
CA THR A 331 6.26 -8.88 -4.15
C THR A 331 6.94 -7.72 -4.87
N SER A 332 6.38 -7.25 -6.00
CA SER A 332 6.84 -6.05 -6.68
C SER A 332 6.74 -4.79 -5.80
N TYR A 333 5.79 -4.79 -4.85
CA TYR A 333 5.69 -3.74 -3.86
C TYR A 333 6.96 -3.61 -3.01
N ALA A 334 7.55 -4.74 -2.61
CA ALA A 334 8.79 -4.75 -1.84
C ALA A 334 9.91 -3.97 -2.56
N LEU A 335 10.06 -4.19 -3.87
CA LEU A 335 11.09 -3.53 -4.68
C LEU A 335 10.84 -2.03 -4.82
N GLY A 336 9.65 -1.65 -5.26
CA GLY A 336 9.32 -0.24 -5.50
C GLY A 336 9.29 0.59 -4.21
N ALA A 337 8.66 0.07 -3.15
CA ALA A 337 8.55 0.77 -1.88
C ALA A 337 9.85 0.81 -1.06
N PHE A 338 10.83 -0.03 -1.39
CA PHE A 338 12.19 0.10 -0.89
C PHE A 338 12.96 1.16 -1.68
N THR A 339 12.98 1.04 -3.00
CA THR A 339 13.86 1.86 -3.85
C THR A 339 13.44 3.32 -3.92
N GLY A 340 12.14 3.62 -3.94
CA GLY A 340 11.64 4.99 -4.02
C GLY A 340 12.09 5.86 -2.84
N PRO A 341 11.75 5.50 -1.60
CA PRO A 341 12.18 6.27 -0.43
C PRO A 341 13.70 6.30 -0.25
N ILE A 342 14.43 5.23 -0.55
CA ILE A 342 15.91 5.21 -0.46
C ILE A 342 16.53 6.22 -1.44
N LEU A 343 16.01 6.29 -2.68
CA LEU A 343 16.46 7.27 -3.65
C LEU A 343 16.31 8.70 -3.11
N GLU A 344 15.14 9.01 -2.55
CA GLU A 344 14.89 10.35 -1.99
C GLU A 344 15.72 10.60 -0.73
N GLY A 345 15.86 9.62 0.15
CA GLY A 345 16.72 9.73 1.32
C GLY A 345 18.18 10.03 0.96
N TYR A 346 18.70 9.38 -0.09
CA TYR A 346 20.03 9.66 -0.64
C TYR A 346 20.10 11.06 -1.27
N ALA A 347 19.13 11.40 -2.11
CA ALA A 347 19.08 12.72 -2.75
C ALA A 347 19.02 13.86 -1.72
N LEU A 348 18.21 13.69 -0.68
CA LEU A 348 18.10 14.66 0.41
C LEU A 348 19.41 14.78 1.20
N GLN A 349 20.12 13.66 1.44
CA GLN A 349 21.41 13.67 2.13
C GLN A 349 22.48 14.42 1.33
N GLU A 350 22.54 14.24 0.01
CA GLU A 350 23.56 14.83 -0.85
C GLU A 350 23.26 16.31 -1.21
N SER A 351 22.00 16.64 -1.49
CA SER A 351 21.61 17.95 -2.00
C SER A 351 20.92 18.87 -0.97
N GLY A 352 20.47 18.31 0.14
CA GLY A 352 19.62 19.04 1.10
C GLY A 352 18.21 19.37 0.59
N ALA A 353 17.80 18.82 -0.56
CA ALA A 353 16.55 19.17 -1.24
C ALA A 353 15.74 17.95 -1.66
N PHE A 354 14.40 18.07 -1.58
CA PHE A 354 13.45 17.00 -1.95
C PHE A 354 13.17 16.91 -3.46
N THR A 355 13.96 17.58 -4.31
CA THR A 355 13.63 17.77 -5.72
C THR A 355 13.82 16.51 -6.56
N LEU A 356 14.94 15.82 -6.39
CA LEU A 356 15.35 14.72 -7.28
C LEU A 356 14.39 13.54 -7.22
N GLY A 357 14.06 13.07 -6.03
CA GLY A 357 13.19 11.92 -5.88
C GLY A 357 11.75 12.22 -6.25
N PHE A 358 11.23 13.41 -5.89
CA PHE A 358 9.88 13.82 -6.32
C PHE A 358 9.77 13.94 -7.84
N TYR A 359 10.78 14.51 -8.53
CA TYR A 359 10.81 14.51 -9.99
C TYR A 359 10.89 13.10 -10.57
N ALA A 360 11.79 12.27 -10.03
CA ALA A 360 11.89 10.87 -10.47
C ALA A 360 10.55 10.12 -10.29
N ALA A 361 9.92 10.26 -9.14
CA ALA A 361 8.62 9.64 -8.86
C ALA A 361 7.51 10.12 -9.80
N GLY A 362 7.45 11.43 -10.05
CA GLY A 362 6.50 12.03 -11.00
C GLY A 362 6.71 11.54 -12.42
N ILE A 363 7.96 11.58 -12.92
CA ILE A 363 8.32 11.10 -14.26
C ILE A 363 8.00 9.61 -14.39
N VAL A 364 8.44 8.78 -13.47
CA VAL A 364 8.22 7.33 -13.51
C VAL A 364 6.72 7.01 -13.53
N SER A 365 5.92 7.65 -12.67
CA SER A 365 4.48 7.45 -12.65
C SER A 365 3.81 7.87 -13.97
N CYS A 366 4.20 9.01 -14.53
CA CYS A 366 3.70 9.47 -15.83
C CYS A 366 4.09 8.53 -16.97
N LEU A 367 5.34 8.08 -17.03
CA LEU A 367 5.82 7.14 -18.06
C LEU A 367 5.06 5.81 -18.00
N VAL A 368 4.83 5.26 -16.80
CA VAL A 368 4.03 4.06 -16.60
C VAL A 368 2.60 4.29 -17.11
N GLY A 369 1.98 5.42 -16.77
CA GLY A 369 0.64 5.76 -17.20
C GLY A 369 0.51 5.85 -18.73
N VAL A 370 1.41 6.58 -19.38
CA VAL A 370 1.46 6.72 -20.84
C VAL A 370 1.68 5.36 -21.51
N HIS A 371 2.67 4.60 -21.07
CA HIS A 371 2.98 3.29 -21.64
C HIS A 371 1.78 2.34 -21.52
N GLN A 372 1.08 2.33 -20.40
CA GLN A 372 -0.08 1.47 -20.22
C GLN A 372 -1.24 1.82 -21.17
N ILE A 373 -1.50 3.12 -21.39
CA ILE A 373 -2.54 3.58 -22.34
C ILE A 373 -2.17 3.23 -23.78
N ILE A 374 -0.91 3.44 -24.19
CA ILE A 374 -0.43 3.16 -25.54
C ILE A 374 -0.45 1.66 -25.85
N SER A 375 0.06 0.84 -24.94
CA SER A 375 0.11 -0.62 -25.11
C SER A 375 -1.29 -1.22 -25.31
N PHE A 376 -2.30 -0.65 -24.64
CA PHE A 376 -3.68 -1.09 -24.82
C PHE A 376 -4.25 -0.70 -26.19
N THR A 377 -4.00 0.52 -26.66
CA THR A 377 -4.50 1.00 -27.97
C THR A 377 -3.88 0.24 -29.13
N SER A 378 -2.61 -0.13 -29.02
CA SER A 378 -1.89 -0.94 -30.02
C SER A 378 -2.48 -2.35 -30.15
N ASN A 379 -2.75 -3.04 -29.03
CA ASN A 379 -3.34 -4.37 -29.03
C ASN A 379 -4.76 -4.44 -29.64
N ARG A 380 -5.56 -3.39 -29.47
CA ARG A 380 -6.89 -3.29 -30.12
C ARG A 380 -6.81 -3.14 -31.64
N ARG A 381 -5.81 -2.46 -32.17
CA ARG A 381 -5.60 -2.31 -33.62
C ARG A 381 -5.14 -3.62 -34.25
N GLY A 382 -4.26 -4.36 -33.59
CA GLY A 382 -3.78 -5.67 -34.08
C GLY A 382 -4.91 -6.71 -34.19
N THR A 383 -5.81 -6.76 -33.22
CA THR A 383 -6.97 -7.69 -33.25
C THR A 383 -8.03 -7.29 -34.30
N ARG A 384 -8.21 -6.03 -34.60
CA ARG A 384 -9.12 -5.59 -35.68
C ARG A 384 -8.58 -5.86 -37.07
N SER A 385 -7.27 -5.70 -37.30
CA SER A 385 -6.65 -6.00 -38.59
C SER A 385 -6.56 -7.50 -38.88
N GLY A 386 -6.44 -8.34 -37.85
CA GLY A 386 -6.46 -9.80 -37.98
C GLY A 386 -7.85 -10.34 -38.36
N ASN A 387 -8.91 -9.78 -37.78
CA ASN A 387 -10.29 -10.20 -38.08
C ASN A 387 -10.79 -9.73 -39.47
N SER A 388 -10.24 -8.63 -39.99
CA SER A 388 -10.62 -8.17 -41.36
C SER A 388 -9.98 -9.02 -42.47
N LYS A 389 -8.89 -9.73 -42.19
CA LYS A 389 -8.26 -10.65 -43.14
C LYS A 389 -8.90 -12.03 -43.18
N SER A 390 -9.56 -12.50 -42.10
CA SER A 390 -10.25 -13.79 -42.05
C SER A 390 -11.67 -13.79 -42.64
N HIS A 391 -12.19 -12.64 -43.05
CA HIS A 391 -13.47 -12.50 -43.76
C HIS A 391 -13.32 -12.19 -45.24
N ALA A 392 -12.07 -12.18 -45.75
CA ALA A 392 -11.73 -11.90 -47.14
C ALA A 392 -11.16 -13.13 -47.89
N GLU A 393 -11.11 -14.27 -47.25
CA GLU A 393 -10.90 -15.62 -47.83
C GLU A 393 -12.19 -16.45 -47.65
#